data_3fadef6c1a82cf11d164631f8409acda
#
_entry.id   3fadef6c1a82cf11d164631f8409acda
#
_cell.length_a   1.000
_cell.length_b   1.000
_cell.length_c   1.000
_cell.angle_alpha   90.00
_cell.angle_beta   90.00
_cell.angle_gamma   90.00
#
_symmetry.space_group_name_H-M   'P 1'
#
loop_
_entity.id
_entity.type
_entity.pdbx_description
1 polymer ?
#
loop_
_entity_poly.entity_id
_entity_poly.type
_entity_poly.pdbx_seq_one_letter_code
_entity_poly.pdbx_strand_id
1 'polypeptide(L)'
;ADDWSQVKIHSGVRVDVLNVLGAGDAFMSGLLRGYLNDESWEQACRYANACGALVVSRHGCAPAMPTKKELDDYLAREQSITRPDKDPRLNHLHRVTTRKQHWPELCVFAFDHRKQLVDIANEVSASESAIPPLKMLLLEGARQAALEAGLQNNSGILADTTFGQQALNDVTGQGWWIGRPRSE
;
A
#
# COMPACT_ATOMS: atom_id res chain seq x y z
N ALA A 1 30.82 38.39 3.76
CA ALA A 1 29.41 38.59 4.06
C ALA A 1 28.62 37.75 3.08
N ASP A 2 27.81 36.83 3.60
CA ASP A 2 26.98 35.95 2.77
C ASP A 2 25.94 36.81 2.05
N ASP A 3 25.89 36.71 0.74
CA ASP A 3 24.93 37.45 -0.08
C ASP A 3 23.56 36.74 -0.05
N TRP A 4 22.71 37.17 0.85
CA TRP A 4 21.33 36.65 0.99
C TRP A 4 20.36 37.20 -0.07
N SER A 5 20.84 38.07 -0.99
CA SER A 5 19.98 38.64 -2.06
C SER A 5 19.51 37.62 -3.08
N GLN A 6 20.15 36.46 -3.14
CA GLN A 6 19.83 35.37 -4.06
C GLN A 6 19.04 34.22 -3.44
N VAL A 7 18.67 34.34 -2.16
CA VAL A 7 17.86 33.31 -1.47
C VAL A 7 16.44 33.27 -2.05
N LYS A 8 16.07 32.12 -2.60
CA LYS A 8 14.70 31.86 -3.03
C LYS A 8 13.94 31.10 -1.95
N ILE A 9 12.77 31.63 -1.58
CA ILE A 9 11.87 30.97 -0.65
C ILE A 9 10.92 30.09 -1.47
N HIS A 10 10.93 28.79 -1.19
CA HIS A 10 9.98 27.84 -1.76
C HIS A 10 8.86 27.57 -0.77
N SER A 11 7.63 27.83 -1.18
CA SER A 11 6.45 27.53 -0.35
C SER A 11 6.29 26.04 -0.16
N GLY A 12 5.96 25.62 1.06
CA GLY A 12 5.57 24.25 1.35
C GLY A 12 4.19 23.90 0.78
N VAL A 13 3.87 22.63 0.74
CA VAL A 13 2.56 22.14 0.33
C VAL A 13 1.64 22.08 1.54
N ARG A 14 0.45 22.67 1.44
CA ARG A 14 -0.52 22.68 2.54
C ARG A 14 -1.32 21.37 2.54
N VAL A 15 -1.18 20.61 3.63
CA VAL A 15 -1.92 19.36 3.87
C VAL A 15 -2.36 19.26 5.33
N ASP A 16 -3.34 18.42 5.61
CA ASP A 16 -3.69 18.07 6.98
C ASP A 16 -2.62 17.14 7.57
N VAL A 17 -2.07 17.52 8.70
CA VAL A 17 -0.98 16.79 9.37
C VAL A 17 -1.56 15.78 10.35
N LEU A 18 -1.27 14.50 10.15
CA LEU A 18 -1.62 13.40 11.05
C LEU A 18 -0.44 12.96 11.92
N ASN A 19 0.78 13.06 11.40
CA ASN A 19 2.00 12.64 12.08
C ASN A 19 3.19 13.41 11.52
N VAL A 20 4.11 13.84 12.38
CA VAL A 20 5.31 14.57 11.95
C VAL A 20 6.56 13.68 11.84
N LEU A 21 6.48 12.44 12.31
CA LEU A 21 7.61 11.53 12.32
C LEU A 21 8.04 11.15 10.90
N GLY A 22 9.32 11.35 10.58
CA GLY A 22 9.88 11.07 9.26
C GLY A 22 9.73 12.20 8.23
N ALA A 23 9.13 13.35 8.59
CA ALA A 23 8.96 14.49 7.69
C ALA A 23 10.29 14.98 7.12
N GLY A 24 11.33 15.10 7.98
CA GLY A 24 12.67 15.54 7.58
C GLY A 24 13.36 14.53 6.67
N ASP A 25 13.23 13.23 6.96
CA ASP A 25 13.80 12.16 6.14
C ASP A 25 13.14 12.12 4.76
N ALA A 26 11.83 12.29 4.70
CA ALA A 26 11.08 12.37 3.45
C ALA A 26 11.48 13.61 2.63
N PHE A 27 11.58 14.77 3.29
CA PHE A 27 12.05 16.00 2.67
C PHE A 27 13.44 15.80 2.06
N MET A 28 14.39 15.28 2.84
CA MET A 28 15.76 15.03 2.38
C MET A 28 15.79 14.02 1.23
N SER A 29 14.97 12.97 1.27
CA SER A 29 14.87 12.00 0.18
C SER A 29 14.42 12.64 -1.15
N GLY A 30 13.44 13.55 -1.10
CA GLY A 30 12.99 14.31 -2.25
C GLY A 30 14.06 15.26 -2.78
N LEU A 31 14.76 15.95 -1.89
CA LEU A 31 15.85 16.87 -2.22
C LEU A 31 17.01 16.14 -2.90
N LEU A 32 17.48 15.05 -2.29
CA LEU A 32 18.56 14.22 -2.83
C LEU A 32 18.21 13.61 -4.17
N ARG A 33 16.94 13.21 -4.36
CA ARG A 33 16.49 12.71 -5.65
C ARG A 33 16.71 13.75 -6.77
N GLY A 34 16.31 15.00 -6.56
CA GLY A 34 16.54 16.07 -7.53
C GLY A 34 18.02 16.32 -7.77
N TYR A 35 18.78 16.41 -6.71
CA TYR A 35 20.22 16.63 -6.78
C TYR A 35 20.96 15.52 -7.56
N LEU A 36 20.67 14.25 -7.26
CA LEU A 36 21.32 13.10 -7.91
C LEU A 36 20.91 12.89 -9.38
N ASN A 37 19.85 13.56 -9.82
CA ASN A 37 19.40 13.54 -11.21
C ASN A 37 19.75 14.85 -11.95
N ASP A 38 20.63 15.68 -11.40
CA ASP A 38 21.06 16.96 -11.98
C ASP A 38 19.88 17.91 -12.32
N GLU A 39 18.78 17.81 -11.55
CA GLU A 39 17.63 18.69 -11.72
C GLU A 39 17.87 20.04 -11.04
N SER A 40 17.08 21.05 -11.39
CA SER A 40 17.22 22.39 -10.78
C SER A 40 16.92 22.32 -9.28
N TRP A 41 17.55 23.21 -8.49
CA TRP A 41 17.23 23.33 -7.05
C TRP A 41 15.76 23.61 -6.78
N GLU A 42 15.11 24.36 -7.66
CA GLU A 42 13.67 24.60 -7.57
C GLU A 42 12.87 23.31 -7.66
N GLN A 43 13.21 22.45 -8.62
CA GLN A 43 12.55 21.13 -8.76
C GLN A 43 12.88 20.20 -7.60
N ALA A 44 14.13 20.19 -7.14
CA ALA A 44 14.55 19.39 -5.99
C ALA A 44 13.80 19.81 -4.72
N CYS A 45 13.64 21.11 -4.46
CA CYS A 45 12.84 21.62 -3.34
C CYS A 45 11.35 21.29 -3.47
N ARG A 46 10.82 21.29 -4.69
CA ARG A 46 9.43 20.87 -4.96
C ARG A 46 9.21 19.40 -4.59
N TYR A 47 10.12 18.51 -4.98
CA TYR A 47 10.09 17.11 -4.56
C TYR A 47 10.19 16.96 -3.04
N ALA A 48 11.11 17.69 -2.42
CA ALA A 48 11.31 17.67 -0.98
C ALA A 48 10.04 18.03 -0.20
N ASN A 49 9.40 19.14 -0.58
CA ASN A 49 8.16 19.61 0.02
C ASN A 49 7.00 18.60 -0.18
N ALA A 50 6.88 18.04 -1.37
CA ALA A 50 5.84 17.06 -1.69
C ALA A 50 6.05 15.74 -0.92
N CYS A 51 7.29 15.25 -0.81
CA CYS A 51 7.61 14.07 0.00
C CYS A 51 7.25 14.28 1.47
N GLY A 52 7.63 15.43 2.04
CA GLY A 52 7.26 15.81 3.40
C GLY A 52 5.75 15.86 3.60
N ALA A 53 5.02 16.51 2.69
CA ALA A 53 3.56 16.61 2.75
C ALA A 53 2.88 15.24 2.71
N LEU A 54 3.33 14.33 1.85
CA LEU A 54 2.79 12.96 1.76
C LEU A 54 3.02 12.18 3.05
N VAL A 55 4.22 12.27 3.65
CA VAL A 55 4.53 11.55 4.89
C VAL A 55 3.75 12.08 6.07
N VAL A 56 3.67 13.41 6.25
CA VAL A 56 2.95 13.98 7.41
C VAL A 56 1.43 13.77 7.33
N SER A 57 0.90 13.50 6.14
CA SER A 57 -0.53 13.19 5.96
C SER A 57 -0.89 11.73 6.28
N ARG A 58 0.07 10.90 6.73
CA ARG A 58 -0.11 9.47 6.98
C ARG A 58 0.37 9.06 8.37
N HIS A 59 -0.04 7.87 8.79
CA HIS A 59 0.48 7.25 10.00
C HIS A 59 1.76 6.45 9.69
N GLY A 60 2.72 6.51 10.60
CA GLY A 60 4.00 5.83 10.48
C GLY A 60 5.09 6.70 9.85
N CYS A 61 6.33 6.20 9.86
CA CYS A 61 7.51 6.85 9.29
C CYS A 61 7.89 6.15 7.98
N ALA A 62 8.69 5.09 8.05
CA ALA A 62 9.14 4.36 6.86
C ALA A 62 7.98 3.83 5.99
N PRO A 63 6.88 3.26 6.54
CA PRO A 63 5.74 2.85 5.73
C PRO A 63 5.00 3.98 5.02
N ALA A 64 5.15 5.22 5.48
CA ALA A 64 4.50 6.40 4.90
C ALA A 64 5.29 7.02 3.73
N MET A 65 6.55 6.62 3.53
CA MET A 65 7.43 7.17 2.50
C MET A 65 6.84 6.95 1.10
N PRO A 66 6.73 8.02 0.28
CA PRO A 66 6.18 7.89 -1.07
C PRO A 66 7.15 7.19 -2.01
N THR A 67 6.61 6.47 -2.97
CA THR A 67 7.38 6.01 -4.13
C THR A 67 7.47 7.10 -5.19
N LYS A 68 8.39 6.92 -6.15
CA LYS A 68 8.52 7.85 -7.28
C LYS A 68 7.19 8.04 -8.04
N LYS A 69 6.50 6.95 -8.34
CA LYS A 69 5.21 7.00 -9.09
C LYS A 69 4.13 7.76 -8.32
N GLU A 70 4.12 7.60 -7.02
CA GLU A 70 3.20 8.31 -6.14
C GLU A 70 3.53 9.80 -6.06
N LEU A 71 4.82 10.14 -5.92
CA LEU A 71 5.29 11.52 -5.93
C LEU A 71 4.95 12.22 -7.25
N ASP A 72 5.21 11.57 -8.38
CA ASP A 72 4.92 12.12 -9.71
C ASP A 72 3.40 12.37 -9.90
N ASP A 73 2.54 11.43 -9.47
CA ASP A 73 1.08 11.61 -9.51
C ASP A 73 0.59 12.73 -8.59
N TYR A 74 1.15 12.83 -7.39
CA TYR A 74 0.82 13.89 -6.44
C TYR A 74 1.18 15.26 -7.01
N LEU A 75 2.40 15.44 -7.50
CA LEU A 75 2.88 16.71 -8.07
C LEU A 75 2.09 17.17 -9.30
N ALA A 76 1.54 16.22 -10.05
CA ALA A 76 0.66 16.55 -11.19
C ALA A 76 -0.72 17.08 -10.74
N ARG A 77 -1.13 16.85 -9.48
CA ARG A 77 -2.45 17.16 -8.93
C ARG A 77 -2.42 17.92 -7.60
N GLU A 78 -1.23 18.32 -7.12
CA GLU A 78 -1.02 18.86 -5.76
C GLU A 78 -1.97 20.01 -5.37
N GLN A 79 -2.33 20.87 -6.34
CA GLN A 79 -3.24 22.00 -6.09
C GLN A 79 -4.67 21.57 -5.75
N SER A 80 -5.06 20.35 -6.08
CA SER A 80 -6.40 19.80 -5.86
C SER A 80 -6.47 18.85 -4.66
N ILE A 81 -5.34 18.51 -4.04
CA ILE A 81 -5.27 17.48 -3.00
C ILE A 81 -4.77 18.09 -1.68
N THR A 82 -5.70 18.40 -0.78
CA THR A 82 -5.39 18.84 0.60
C THR A 82 -5.33 17.68 1.60
N ARG A 83 -5.93 16.54 1.25
CA ARG A 83 -6.00 15.32 2.06
C ARG A 83 -5.43 14.13 1.30
N PRO A 84 -4.08 14.01 1.18
CA PRO A 84 -3.45 12.88 0.48
C PRO A 84 -3.82 11.52 1.08
N ASP A 85 -4.04 11.44 2.40
CA ASP A 85 -4.50 10.25 3.11
C ASP A 85 -5.89 9.77 2.68
N LYS A 86 -6.72 10.64 2.14
CA LYS A 86 -8.08 10.33 1.66
C LYS A 86 -8.16 10.14 0.15
N ASP A 87 -7.10 10.47 -0.60
CA ASP A 87 -7.10 10.31 -2.06
C ASP A 87 -7.00 8.83 -2.44
N PRO A 88 -8.03 8.25 -3.10
CA PRO A 88 -8.05 6.82 -3.41
C PRO A 88 -6.94 6.40 -4.38
N ARG A 89 -6.54 7.31 -5.29
CA ARG A 89 -5.51 7.04 -6.29
C ARG A 89 -4.12 7.02 -5.66
N LEU A 90 -3.79 7.98 -4.79
CA LEU A 90 -2.55 7.97 -4.02
C LEU A 90 -2.45 6.73 -3.11
N ASN A 91 -3.54 6.38 -2.44
CA ASN A 91 -3.60 5.19 -1.60
C ASN A 91 -3.43 3.89 -2.41
N HIS A 92 -3.97 3.85 -3.63
CA HIS A 92 -3.74 2.72 -4.53
C HIS A 92 -2.28 2.66 -4.98
N LEU A 93 -1.73 3.77 -5.49
CA LEU A 93 -0.33 3.85 -5.92
C LEU A 93 0.62 3.46 -4.80
N HIS A 94 0.41 3.99 -3.60
CA HIS A 94 1.24 3.65 -2.43
C HIS A 94 1.28 2.14 -2.20
N ARG A 95 0.12 1.48 -2.16
CA ARG A 95 0.02 0.03 -1.92
C ARG A 95 0.67 -0.82 -3.01
N VAL A 96 0.51 -0.43 -4.28
CA VAL A 96 1.01 -1.27 -5.39
C VAL A 96 2.48 -1.00 -5.74
N THR A 97 3.00 0.16 -5.40
CA THR A 97 4.38 0.54 -5.76
C THR A 97 5.39 0.40 -4.63
N THR A 98 4.96 0.23 -3.38
CA THR A 98 5.84 -0.08 -2.24
C THR A 98 6.20 -1.57 -2.15
N ARG A 99 5.57 -2.43 -2.93
CA ARG A 99 5.91 -3.84 -2.96
C ARG A 99 7.30 -4.06 -3.52
N LYS A 100 8.13 -4.79 -2.76
CA LYS A 100 9.49 -5.18 -3.17
C LYS A 100 9.53 -6.54 -3.86
N GLN A 101 8.49 -7.35 -3.68
CA GLN A 101 8.45 -8.72 -4.18
C GLN A 101 7.84 -8.74 -5.59
N HIS A 102 8.52 -9.43 -6.49
CA HIS A 102 8.08 -9.68 -7.85
C HIS A 102 7.90 -11.19 -8.04
N TRP A 103 6.75 -11.58 -8.55
CA TRP A 103 6.45 -12.97 -8.90
C TRP A 103 6.40 -13.09 -10.42
N PRO A 104 7.38 -13.76 -11.06
CA PRO A 104 7.33 -14.04 -12.52
C PRO A 104 6.12 -14.89 -12.88
N GLU A 105 5.81 -15.85 -12.02
CA GLU A 105 4.62 -16.69 -12.06
C GLU A 105 3.97 -16.66 -10.68
N LEU A 106 2.65 -16.61 -10.64
CA LEU A 106 1.91 -16.54 -9.40
C LEU A 106 0.71 -17.49 -9.45
N CYS A 107 0.70 -18.46 -8.54
CA CYS A 107 -0.41 -19.36 -8.31
C CYS A 107 -1.31 -18.83 -7.20
N VAL A 108 -2.52 -18.40 -7.53
CA VAL A 108 -3.46 -17.82 -6.54
C VAL A 108 -4.61 -18.77 -6.28
N PHE A 109 -4.80 -19.14 -5.03
CA PHE A 109 -5.97 -19.85 -4.58
C PHE A 109 -7.05 -18.85 -4.16
N ALA A 110 -8.18 -18.82 -4.89
CA ALA A 110 -9.26 -17.88 -4.68
C ALA A 110 -10.40 -18.53 -3.87
N PHE A 111 -10.71 -17.96 -2.69
CA PHE A 111 -11.84 -18.35 -1.86
C PHE A 111 -12.52 -17.11 -1.26
N ASP A 112 -12.63 -16.07 -2.05
CA ASP A 112 -13.28 -14.81 -1.70
C ASP A 112 -14.82 -14.85 -1.77
N HIS A 113 -15.38 -15.97 -2.15
CA HIS A 113 -16.82 -16.19 -2.22
C HIS A 113 -17.49 -15.92 -0.87
N ARG A 114 -18.54 -15.12 -0.88
CA ARG A 114 -19.35 -14.78 0.31
C ARG A 114 -20.75 -15.36 0.20
N LYS A 115 -21.51 -14.85 -0.78
CA LYS A 115 -22.90 -15.25 -0.97
C LYS A 115 -23.04 -16.76 -1.19
N GLN A 116 -22.20 -17.31 -2.06
CA GLN A 116 -22.24 -18.75 -2.37
C GLN A 116 -22.02 -19.64 -1.14
N LEU A 117 -21.11 -19.24 -0.24
CA LEU A 117 -20.87 -20.00 0.99
C LEU A 117 -22.03 -19.84 2.00
N VAL A 118 -22.66 -18.67 2.05
CA VAL A 118 -23.87 -18.46 2.85
C VAL A 118 -25.03 -19.29 2.30
N ASP A 119 -25.24 -19.31 0.97
CA ASP A 119 -26.28 -20.11 0.33
C ASP A 119 -26.08 -21.61 0.64
N ILE A 120 -24.86 -22.14 0.51
CA ILE A 120 -24.51 -23.51 0.86
C ILE A 120 -24.76 -23.80 2.35
N ALA A 121 -24.35 -22.90 3.26
CA ALA A 121 -24.59 -23.08 4.69
C ALA A 121 -26.09 -23.18 5.00
N ASN A 122 -26.91 -22.34 4.37
CA ASN A 122 -28.36 -22.37 4.51
C ASN A 122 -28.97 -23.68 3.99
N GLU A 123 -28.51 -24.17 2.82
CA GLU A 123 -29.00 -25.44 2.26
C GLU A 123 -28.77 -26.64 3.20
N VAL A 124 -27.64 -26.66 3.91
CA VAL A 124 -27.31 -27.72 4.85
C VAL A 124 -27.70 -27.39 6.31
N SER A 125 -28.46 -26.31 6.52
CA SER A 125 -28.89 -25.84 7.86
C SER A 125 -27.70 -25.58 8.81
N ALA A 126 -26.54 -25.17 8.28
CA ALA A 126 -25.37 -24.78 9.05
C ALA A 126 -25.41 -23.28 9.36
N SER A 127 -24.77 -22.89 10.46
CA SER A 127 -24.60 -21.47 10.81
C SER A 127 -23.53 -20.82 9.94
N GLU A 128 -23.71 -19.53 9.57
CA GLU A 128 -22.67 -18.73 8.92
C GLU A 128 -21.36 -18.67 9.71
N SER A 129 -21.42 -18.89 11.02
CA SER A 129 -20.23 -18.97 11.88
C SER A 129 -19.29 -20.13 11.52
N ALA A 130 -19.74 -21.10 10.70
CA ALA A 130 -18.91 -22.18 10.17
C ALA A 130 -18.06 -21.73 8.99
N ILE A 131 -18.35 -20.61 8.35
CA ILE A 131 -17.64 -20.15 7.14
C ILE A 131 -16.20 -19.71 7.46
N PRO A 132 -15.91 -18.90 8.50
CA PRO A 132 -14.51 -18.55 8.81
C PRO A 132 -13.62 -19.77 9.11
N PRO A 133 -14.01 -20.75 9.94
CA PRO A 133 -13.24 -21.98 10.12
C PRO A 133 -13.02 -22.77 8.81
N LEU A 134 -14.04 -22.86 7.96
CA LEU A 134 -13.89 -23.47 6.64
C LEU A 134 -12.83 -22.76 5.79
N LYS A 135 -12.82 -21.43 5.78
CA LYS A 135 -11.80 -20.65 5.05
C LYS A 135 -10.39 -20.87 5.61
N MET A 136 -10.25 -21.10 6.89
CA MET A 136 -8.94 -21.49 7.46
C MET A 136 -8.51 -22.89 7.02
N LEU A 137 -9.42 -23.85 6.91
CA LEU A 137 -9.12 -25.17 6.34
C LEU A 137 -8.71 -25.08 4.86
N LEU A 138 -9.39 -24.22 4.09
CA LEU A 138 -9.03 -23.96 2.70
C LEU A 138 -7.63 -23.35 2.58
N LEU A 139 -7.28 -22.44 3.46
CA LEU A 139 -5.93 -21.87 3.52
C LEU A 139 -4.89 -22.94 3.83
N GLU A 140 -5.14 -23.81 4.79
CA GLU A 140 -4.21 -24.87 5.15
C GLU A 140 -4.00 -25.86 3.99
N GLY A 141 -5.10 -26.24 3.31
CA GLY A 141 -5.02 -27.06 2.11
C GLY A 141 -4.21 -26.38 0.98
N ALA A 142 -4.39 -25.08 0.81
CA ALA A 142 -3.60 -24.31 -0.17
C ALA A 142 -2.10 -24.29 0.18
N ARG A 143 -1.76 -24.17 1.47
CA ARG A 143 -0.37 -24.22 1.93
C ARG A 143 0.28 -25.58 1.68
N GLN A 144 -0.44 -26.64 2.00
CA GLN A 144 0.07 -27.99 1.78
C GLN A 144 0.26 -28.26 0.27
N ALA A 145 -0.70 -27.89 -0.57
CA ALA A 145 -0.59 -28.02 -2.01
C ALA A 145 0.59 -27.22 -2.59
N ALA A 146 0.78 -25.98 -2.10
CA ALA A 146 1.92 -25.15 -2.51
C ALA A 146 3.26 -25.76 -2.09
N LEU A 147 3.32 -26.39 -0.89
CA LEU A 147 4.51 -27.08 -0.40
C LEU A 147 4.84 -28.31 -1.27
N GLU A 148 3.85 -29.16 -1.54
CA GLU A 148 4.00 -30.37 -2.34
C GLU A 148 4.41 -30.05 -3.79
N ALA A 149 3.90 -28.93 -4.34
CA ALA A 149 4.24 -28.47 -5.68
C ALA A 149 5.54 -27.64 -5.77
N GLY A 150 6.20 -27.33 -4.66
CA GLY A 150 7.39 -26.48 -4.64
C GLY A 150 7.10 -25.00 -4.97
N LEU A 151 5.86 -24.54 -4.74
CA LEU A 151 5.38 -23.20 -5.12
C LEU A 151 5.26 -22.23 -3.95
N GLN A 152 5.85 -22.50 -2.79
CA GLN A 152 5.69 -21.69 -1.57
C GLN A 152 6.02 -20.20 -1.78
N ASN A 153 7.01 -19.91 -2.62
CA ASN A 153 7.45 -18.55 -2.92
C ASN A 153 6.66 -17.88 -4.05
N ASN A 154 5.84 -18.65 -4.76
CA ASN A 154 5.07 -18.19 -5.93
C ASN A 154 3.56 -18.35 -5.71
N SER A 155 3.13 -18.47 -4.45
CA SER A 155 1.73 -18.67 -4.10
C SER A 155 1.08 -17.42 -3.53
N GLY A 156 -0.23 -17.38 -3.62
CA GLY A 156 -1.04 -16.32 -3.04
C GLY A 156 -2.48 -16.77 -2.77
N ILE A 157 -3.20 -15.92 -2.07
CA ILE A 157 -4.64 -16.10 -1.85
C ILE A 157 -5.42 -14.87 -2.31
N LEU A 158 -6.65 -15.11 -2.76
CA LEU A 158 -7.68 -14.11 -2.90
C LEU A 158 -8.80 -14.45 -1.90
N ALA A 159 -8.97 -13.61 -0.88
CA ALA A 159 -9.96 -13.83 0.18
C ALA A 159 -10.68 -12.53 0.55
N ASP A 160 -11.94 -12.63 0.96
CA ASP A 160 -12.74 -11.50 1.41
C ASP A 160 -12.45 -11.12 2.87
N THR A 161 -12.89 -9.96 3.29
CA THR A 161 -12.72 -9.47 4.67
C THR A 161 -13.86 -9.86 5.60
N THR A 162 -15.02 -10.30 5.08
CA THR A 162 -16.21 -10.63 5.88
C THR A 162 -16.01 -11.94 6.62
N PHE A 163 -15.61 -12.99 5.91
CA PHE A 163 -15.42 -14.33 6.47
C PHE A 163 -13.96 -14.80 6.41
N GLY A 164 -13.12 -14.17 5.57
CA GLY A 164 -11.72 -14.55 5.33
C GLY A 164 -10.68 -13.69 6.05
N GLN A 165 -11.10 -12.78 6.95
CA GLN A 165 -10.15 -11.87 7.61
C GLN A 165 -9.06 -12.60 8.38
N GLN A 166 -9.38 -13.71 9.04
CA GLN A 166 -8.38 -14.50 9.77
C GLN A 166 -7.36 -15.11 8.83
N ALA A 167 -7.79 -15.65 7.68
CA ALA A 167 -6.89 -16.18 6.66
C ALA A 167 -5.97 -15.10 6.09
N LEU A 168 -6.49 -13.88 5.83
CA LEU A 168 -5.69 -12.73 5.39
C LEU A 168 -4.63 -12.35 6.43
N ASN A 169 -4.99 -12.32 7.70
CA ASN A 169 -4.07 -12.01 8.79
C ASN A 169 -2.96 -13.08 8.89
N ASP A 170 -3.35 -14.34 8.76
CA ASP A 170 -2.44 -15.47 8.93
C ASP A 170 -1.36 -15.58 7.85
N VAL A 171 -1.67 -15.19 6.61
CA VAL A 171 -0.66 -15.16 5.53
C VAL A 171 0.15 -13.87 5.48
N THR A 172 -0.23 -12.86 6.26
CA THR A 172 0.49 -11.58 6.27
C THR A 172 1.91 -11.78 6.78
N GLY A 173 2.89 -11.29 6.02
CA GLY A 173 4.32 -11.42 6.35
C GLY A 173 4.97 -12.75 5.97
N GLN A 174 4.22 -13.70 5.40
CA GLN A 174 4.75 -15.01 5.00
C GLN A 174 5.25 -15.08 3.55
N GLY A 175 5.33 -13.94 2.87
CA GLY A 175 5.82 -13.88 1.49
C GLY A 175 4.77 -14.21 0.42
N TRP A 176 3.56 -14.61 0.80
CA TRP A 176 2.48 -14.89 -0.12
C TRP A 176 1.86 -13.61 -0.69
N TRP A 177 1.42 -13.69 -1.93
CA TRP A 177 0.60 -12.64 -2.51
C TRP A 177 -0.80 -12.65 -1.88
N ILE A 178 -1.31 -11.46 -1.54
CA ILE A 178 -2.62 -11.30 -0.92
C ILE A 178 -3.49 -10.40 -1.78
N GLY A 179 -4.58 -10.95 -2.29
CA GLY A 179 -5.63 -10.23 -2.97
C GLY A 179 -6.88 -10.09 -2.11
N ARG A 180 -7.61 -9.00 -2.34
CA ARG A 180 -8.95 -8.79 -1.77
C ARG A 180 -9.89 -8.36 -2.89
N PRO A 181 -11.14 -8.85 -2.92
CA PRO A 181 -12.12 -8.32 -3.84
C PRO A 181 -12.34 -6.82 -3.55
N ARG A 182 -12.61 -6.07 -4.58
CA ARG A 182 -13.04 -4.69 -4.42
C ARG A 182 -14.39 -4.72 -3.71
N SER A 183 -14.52 -4.04 -2.59
CA SER A 183 -15.82 -3.88 -1.92
C SER A 183 -16.80 -3.23 -2.90
N GLU A 184 -17.89 -3.90 -3.16
CA GLU A 184 -19.08 -3.30 -3.74
C GLU A 184 -19.74 -2.36 -2.74
#